data_0af6400a9d6c3cf1cfcfcfab70ab1e5f
#
_entry.id   0af6400a9d6c3cf1cfcfcfab70ab1e5f
#
_cell.length_a   1.000
_cell.length_b   1.000
_cell.length_c   1.000
_cell.angle_alpha   90.00
_cell.angle_beta   90.00
_cell.angle_gamma   90.00
#
_symmetry.space_group_name_H-M   'P 1'
#
loop_
_entity.id
_entity.type
_entity.pdbx_description
1 polymer ?
#
loop_
_entity_poly.entity_id
_entity_poly.type
_entity_poly.pdbx_seq_one_letter_code
_entity_poly.pdbx_strand_id
1 'polypeptide(L)'
;MADDASDARVLSRGLVFLGSMILVAAVIRSSRLGLVFDKTWIDSQILGQGFRGELIFLVVATTLASIGLPRQIVSFTAGHAFGFVGGLLLAMVASVWMCVATFFYARFLGRAFVARHFANKVRRVDAFLNHNPFAMTLLIRFLPVGSNLTTNLAVGLSSVRPTPFLAASALGYVPQTVVFALLGSGIEVDPALRTGLSLVLFTVSALLGLYLYRRHRHDVTAMTRPEEGGA
;
A
#
# COMPACT_ATOMS: atom_id res chain seq x y z
N MET A 1 -31.95 18.77 -16.47
CA MET A 1 -31.80 17.46 -17.15
C MET A 1 -30.36 16.99 -17.34
N ALA A 2 -29.37 17.83 -17.72
CA ALA A 2 -27.96 17.40 -17.83
C ALA A 2 -27.27 17.17 -16.47
N ASP A 3 -27.69 17.88 -15.43
CA ASP A 3 -27.17 17.79 -14.07
C ASP A 3 -27.60 16.50 -13.37
N ASP A 4 -28.85 16.08 -13.57
CA ASP A 4 -29.43 14.87 -12.99
C ASP A 4 -28.75 13.56 -13.51
N ALA A 5 -28.36 13.53 -14.76
CA ALA A 5 -27.64 12.39 -15.35
C ALA A 5 -26.16 12.34 -14.91
N SER A 6 -25.58 13.49 -14.51
CA SER A 6 -24.22 13.54 -13.94
C SER A 6 -24.24 13.04 -12.51
N ASP A 7 -25.24 13.40 -11.72
CA ASP A 7 -25.42 13.00 -10.34
C ASP A 7 -25.74 11.52 -10.19
N ALA A 8 -26.58 10.98 -11.05
CA ALA A 8 -26.87 9.54 -11.10
C ALA A 8 -25.60 8.70 -11.40
N ARG A 9 -24.74 9.17 -12.31
CA ARG A 9 -23.46 8.50 -12.62
C ARG A 9 -22.45 8.58 -11.48
N VAL A 10 -22.39 9.69 -10.76
CA VAL A 10 -21.51 9.82 -9.58
C VAL A 10 -22.01 8.95 -8.44
N LEU A 11 -23.32 8.93 -8.21
CA LEU A 11 -23.95 8.09 -7.18
C LEU A 11 -23.77 6.60 -7.48
N SER A 12 -24.00 6.16 -8.72
CA SER A 12 -23.81 4.76 -9.11
C SER A 12 -22.37 4.29 -8.95
N ARG A 13 -21.38 5.09 -9.37
CA ARG A 13 -19.96 4.78 -9.15
C ARG A 13 -19.59 4.73 -7.67
N GLY A 14 -20.15 5.63 -6.85
CA GLY A 14 -19.95 5.62 -5.40
C GLY A 14 -20.57 4.39 -4.75
N LEU A 15 -21.77 3.99 -5.15
CA LEU A 15 -22.42 2.78 -4.66
C LEU A 15 -21.68 1.50 -5.08
N VAL A 16 -21.19 1.44 -6.31
CA VAL A 16 -20.33 0.33 -6.78
C VAL A 16 -19.03 0.28 -5.97
N PHE A 17 -18.41 1.43 -5.70
CA PHE A 17 -17.21 1.50 -4.86
C PHE A 17 -17.47 1.01 -3.43
N LEU A 18 -18.53 1.49 -2.77
CA LEU A 18 -18.87 1.06 -1.41
C LEU A 18 -19.32 -0.41 -1.39
N GLY A 19 -20.15 -0.82 -2.33
CA GLY A 19 -20.64 -2.20 -2.43
C GLY A 19 -19.48 -3.18 -2.66
N SER A 20 -18.54 -2.85 -3.54
CA SER A 20 -17.35 -3.68 -3.77
C SER A 20 -16.42 -3.72 -2.55
N MET A 21 -16.27 -2.63 -1.82
CA MET A 21 -15.51 -2.64 -0.56
C MET A 21 -16.17 -3.51 0.52
N ILE A 22 -17.50 -3.44 0.65
CA ILE A 22 -18.25 -4.30 1.58
C ILE A 22 -18.14 -5.77 1.16
N LEU A 23 -18.30 -6.05 -0.13
CA LEU A 23 -18.16 -7.41 -0.68
C LEU A 23 -16.75 -7.96 -0.42
N VAL A 24 -15.72 -7.17 -0.69
CA VAL A 24 -14.33 -7.51 -0.42
C VAL A 24 -14.12 -7.78 1.07
N ALA A 25 -14.61 -6.92 1.97
CA ALA A 25 -14.51 -7.12 3.40
C ALA A 25 -15.24 -8.40 3.85
N ALA A 26 -16.42 -8.70 3.28
CA ALA A 26 -17.17 -9.92 3.54
C ALA A 26 -16.44 -11.16 3.04
N VAL A 27 -15.85 -11.11 1.84
CA VAL A 27 -15.03 -12.18 1.27
C VAL A 27 -13.78 -12.42 2.11
N ILE A 28 -13.07 -11.40 2.57
CA ILE A 28 -11.93 -11.53 3.47
C ILE A 28 -12.35 -12.21 4.79
N ARG A 29 -13.49 -11.82 5.33
CA ARG A 29 -13.99 -12.36 6.60
C ARG A 29 -14.50 -13.80 6.47
N SER A 30 -15.12 -14.15 5.35
CA SER A 30 -15.70 -15.49 5.12
C SER A 30 -14.72 -16.48 4.50
N SER A 31 -13.74 -16.00 3.75
CA SER A 31 -12.77 -16.89 3.11
C SER A 31 -11.58 -17.15 4.03
N ARG A 32 -11.19 -18.41 4.07
CA ARG A 32 -9.92 -18.86 4.64
C ARG A 32 -8.78 -18.46 3.68
N LEU A 33 -8.68 -17.15 3.35
CA LEU A 33 -7.66 -16.64 2.42
C LEU A 33 -6.23 -16.92 2.89
N GLY A 34 -6.04 -17.22 4.19
CA GLY A 34 -4.78 -17.74 4.69
C GLY A 34 -4.40 -19.10 4.12
N LEU A 35 -5.38 -19.89 3.66
CA LEU A 35 -5.14 -21.20 3.07
C LEU A 35 -4.66 -21.13 1.61
N VAL A 36 -4.86 -20.03 0.91
CA VAL A 36 -4.33 -19.86 -0.46
C VAL A 36 -2.81 -19.75 -0.47
N PHE A 37 -2.20 -19.39 0.66
CA PHE A 37 -0.77 -19.48 0.89
C PHE A 37 -0.40 -20.66 1.81
N ASP A 38 -1.25 -21.70 1.84
CA ASP A 38 -0.89 -22.92 2.51
C ASP A 38 0.28 -23.60 1.77
N LYS A 39 1.15 -24.23 2.54
CA LYS A 39 2.35 -24.87 2.04
C LYS A 39 2.04 -25.85 0.89
N THR A 40 0.96 -26.61 1.03
CA THR A 40 0.51 -27.58 0.03
C THR A 40 0.14 -26.94 -1.32
N TRP A 41 -0.49 -25.78 -1.31
CA TRP A 41 -0.83 -25.05 -2.52
C TRP A 41 0.42 -24.46 -3.20
N ILE A 42 1.32 -23.87 -2.42
CA ILE A 42 2.59 -23.34 -2.89
C ILE A 42 3.42 -24.44 -3.55
N ASP A 43 3.55 -25.58 -2.89
CA ASP A 43 4.31 -26.73 -3.35
C ASP A 43 3.73 -27.32 -4.66
N SER A 44 2.41 -27.34 -4.80
CA SER A 44 1.75 -27.94 -5.97
C SER A 44 1.60 -27.01 -7.17
N GLN A 45 1.41 -25.70 -6.96
CA GLN A 45 1.07 -24.76 -8.03
C GLN A 45 2.19 -23.79 -8.38
N ILE A 46 3.18 -23.63 -7.52
CA ILE A 46 4.23 -22.62 -7.66
C ILE A 46 5.62 -23.26 -7.79
N LEU A 47 5.98 -24.12 -6.83
CA LEU A 47 7.30 -24.75 -6.80
C LEU A 47 7.50 -25.67 -8.02
N GLY A 48 8.63 -25.51 -8.70
CA GLY A 48 8.98 -26.32 -9.85
C GLY A 48 8.29 -25.97 -11.16
N GLN A 49 7.35 -25.00 -11.18
CA GLN A 49 6.62 -24.58 -12.38
C GLN A 49 7.37 -23.52 -13.22
N GLY A 50 8.57 -23.11 -12.81
CA GLY A 50 9.35 -22.09 -13.51
C GLY A 50 8.58 -20.78 -13.68
N PHE A 51 8.68 -20.15 -14.84
CA PHE A 51 8.03 -18.86 -15.15
C PHE A 51 6.50 -18.87 -14.98
N ARG A 52 5.84 -20.01 -15.21
CA ARG A 52 4.40 -20.15 -14.99
C ARG A 52 4.04 -19.99 -13.50
N GLY A 53 4.82 -20.59 -12.60
CA GLY A 53 4.63 -20.44 -11.16
C GLY A 53 4.81 -18.99 -10.68
N GLU A 54 5.80 -18.28 -11.24
CA GLU A 54 6.02 -16.86 -10.97
C GLU A 54 4.82 -15.98 -11.37
N LEU A 55 4.26 -16.23 -12.56
CA LEU A 55 3.07 -15.50 -13.04
C LEU A 55 1.84 -15.79 -12.20
N ILE A 56 1.58 -17.06 -11.85
CA ILE A 56 0.47 -17.42 -10.97
C ILE A 56 0.63 -16.73 -9.62
N PHE A 57 1.82 -16.80 -9.03
CA PHE A 57 2.12 -16.12 -7.77
C PHE A 57 1.85 -14.61 -7.88
N LEU A 58 2.37 -13.96 -8.93
CA LEU A 58 2.23 -12.52 -9.12
C LEU A 58 0.76 -12.09 -9.21
N VAL A 59 -0.05 -12.80 -9.99
CA VAL A 59 -1.48 -12.51 -10.13
C VAL A 59 -2.23 -12.71 -8.82
N VAL A 60 -2.03 -13.85 -8.16
CA VAL A 60 -2.70 -14.19 -6.91
C VAL A 60 -2.26 -13.22 -5.79
N ALA A 61 -0.96 -13.02 -5.63
CA ALA A 61 -0.41 -12.14 -4.61
C ALA A 61 -0.88 -10.69 -4.78
N THR A 62 -0.83 -10.16 -6.01
CA THR A 62 -1.32 -8.80 -6.30
C THR A 62 -2.81 -8.67 -6.00
N THR A 63 -3.62 -9.65 -6.42
CA THR A 63 -5.07 -9.64 -6.18
C THR A 63 -5.37 -9.67 -4.69
N LEU A 64 -4.80 -10.61 -3.94
CA LEU A 64 -5.04 -10.75 -2.52
C LEU A 64 -4.52 -9.55 -1.72
N ALA A 65 -3.36 -9.00 -2.07
CA ALA A 65 -2.85 -7.78 -1.45
C ALA A 65 -3.74 -6.57 -1.75
N SER A 66 -4.32 -6.50 -2.96
CA SER A 66 -5.25 -5.42 -3.35
C SER A 66 -6.56 -5.45 -2.58
N ILE A 67 -6.97 -6.61 -2.09
CA ILE A 67 -8.16 -6.77 -1.24
C ILE A 67 -7.87 -6.71 0.26
N GLY A 68 -6.61 -6.53 0.65
CA GLY A 68 -6.24 -6.26 2.04
C GLY A 68 -5.34 -7.29 2.72
N LEU A 69 -4.88 -8.32 2.01
CA LEU A 69 -3.87 -9.22 2.57
C LEU A 69 -2.61 -8.43 2.92
N PRO A 70 -2.06 -8.61 4.14
CA PRO A 70 -0.81 -7.94 4.52
C PRO A 70 0.32 -8.31 3.55
N ARG A 71 0.96 -7.32 2.95
CA ARG A 71 2.06 -7.55 1.98
C ARG A 71 3.28 -8.25 2.60
N GLN A 72 3.39 -8.25 3.94
CA GLN A 72 4.40 -9.00 4.67
C GLN A 72 4.27 -10.50 4.42
N ILE A 73 3.04 -11.00 4.39
CA ILE A 73 2.74 -12.40 4.05
C ILE A 73 3.17 -12.68 2.61
N VAL A 74 2.84 -11.78 1.68
CA VAL A 74 3.26 -11.91 0.28
C VAL A 74 4.78 -11.98 0.16
N SER A 75 5.50 -11.08 0.85
CA SER A 75 6.96 -11.05 0.79
C SER A 75 7.61 -12.27 1.42
N PHE A 76 7.08 -12.75 2.54
CA PHE A 76 7.55 -13.98 3.19
C PHE A 76 7.34 -15.19 2.29
N THR A 77 6.13 -15.35 1.75
CA THR A 77 5.78 -16.46 0.85
C THR A 77 6.60 -16.45 -0.43
N ALA A 78 6.82 -15.25 -1.00
CA ALA A 78 7.68 -15.11 -2.17
C ALA A 78 9.12 -15.56 -1.87
N GLY A 79 9.67 -15.15 -0.74
CA GLY A 79 10.98 -15.59 -0.28
C GLY A 79 11.07 -17.10 -0.09
N HIS A 80 10.02 -17.71 0.46
CA HIS A 80 9.94 -19.15 0.66
C HIS A 80 9.87 -19.92 -0.67
N ALA A 81 9.06 -19.46 -1.60
CA ALA A 81 8.85 -20.17 -2.87
C ALA A 81 9.97 -19.97 -3.90
N PHE A 82 10.58 -18.78 -3.96
CA PHE A 82 11.51 -18.39 -5.02
C PHE A 82 12.91 -18.03 -4.52
N GLY A 83 13.19 -18.27 -3.25
CA GLY A 83 14.43 -17.84 -2.60
C GLY A 83 14.49 -16.31 -2.39
N PHE A 84 15.59 -15.83 -1.82
CA PHE A 84 15.69 -14.43 -1.42
C PHE A 84 15.59 -13.47 -2.63
N VAL A 85 16.43 -13.64 -3.64
CA VAL A 85 16.51 -12.69 -4.77
C VAL A 85 15.24 -12.73 -5.63
N GLY A 86 14.82 -13.92 -6.07
CA GLY A 86 13.61 -14.10 -6.87
C GLY A 86 12.36 -13.66 -6.10
N GLY A 87 12.26 -14.07 -4.83
CA GLY A 87 11.16 -13.70 -3.96
C GLY A 87 11.10 -12.20 -3.67
N LEU A 88 12.24 -11.54 -3.46
CA LEU A 88 12.31 -10.08 -3.29
C LEU A 88 11.77 -9.35 -4.53
N LEU A 89 12.23 -9.73 -5.72
CA LEU A 89 11.81 -9.10 -6.98
C LEU A 89 10.31 -9.29 -7.21
N LEU A 90 9.81 -10.52 -7.09
CA LEU A 90 8.38 -10.82 -7.27
C LEU A 90 7.50 -10.12 -6.24
N ALA A 91 7.92 -10.11 -4.96
CA ALA A 91 7.18 -9.39 -3.92
C ALA A 91 7.16 -7.88 -4.13
N MET A 92 8.25 -7.30 -4.62
CA MET A 92 8.32 -5.88 -4.99
C MET A 92 7.37 -5.56 -6.14
N VAL A 93 7.40 -6.36 -7.22
CA VAL A 93 6.50 -6.21 -8.36
C VAL A 93 5.04 -6.32 -7.91
N ALA A 94 4.69 -7.36 -7.14
CA ALA A 94 3.34 -7.53 -6.61
C ALA A 94 2.89 -6.34 -5.74
N SER A 95 3.77 -5.82 -4.87
CA SER A 95 3.48 -4.68 -4.00
C SER A 95 3.25 -3.38 -4.79
N VAL A 96 4.02 -3.15 -5.84
CA VAL A 96 3.84 -1.99 -6.72
C VAL A 96 2.54 -2.11 -7.51
N TRP A 97 2.26 -3.27 -8.11
CA TRP A 97 1.01 -3.50 -8.84
C TRP A 97 -0.22 -3.38 -7.94
N MET A 98 -0.19 -3.92 -6.72
CA MET A 98 -1.22 -3.71 -5.71
C MET A 98 -1.44 -2.22 -5.42
N CYS A 99 -0.35 -1.46 -5.27
CA CYS A 99 -0.44 -0.01 -5.03
C CYS A 99 -1.07 0.72 -6.22
N VAL A 100 -0.66 0.40 -7.45
CA VAL A 100 -1.24 0.95 -8.69
C VAL A 100 -2.73 0.61 -8.78
N ALA A 101 -3.07 -0.67 -8.65
CA ALA A 101 -4.45 -1.14 -8.76
C ALA A 101 -5.39 -0.45 -7.76
N THR A 102 -5.02 -0.44 -6.47
CA THR A 102 -5.85 0.14 -5.41
C THR A 102 -5.94 1.66 -5.49
N PHE A 103 -4.84 2.34 -5.88
CA PHE A 103 -4.84 3.78 -6.10
C PHE A 103 -5.79 4.18 -7.23
N PHE A 104 -5.67 3.56 -8.41
CA PHE A 104 -6.50 3.89 -9.55
C PHE A 104 -7.95 3.43 -9.39
N TYR A 105 -8.17 2.30 -8.73
CA TYR A 105 -9.51 1.87 -8.33
C TYR A 105 -10.23 2.96 -7.53
N ALA A 106 -9.60 3.48 -6.47
CA ALA A 106 -10.17 4.56 -5.68
C ALA A 106 -10.35 5.85 -6.49
N ARG A 107 -9.39 6.18 -7.36
CA ARG A 107 -9.42 7.38 -8.19
C ARG A 107 -10.57 7.40 -9.18
N PHE A 108 -10.82 6.30 -9.88
CA PHE A 108 -11.83 6.24 -10.92
C PHE A 108 -13.25 6.03 -10.38
N LEU A 109 -13.40 5.21 -9.33
CA LEU A 109 -14.70 4.88 -8.80
C LEU A 109 -15.13 5.78 -7.62
N GLY A 110 -14.21 6.06 -6.71
CA GLY A 110 -14.55 6.67 -5.43
C GLY A 110 -14.42 8.18 -5.37
N ARG A 111 -13.49 8.78 -6.15
CA ARG A 111 -13.10 10.18 -5.98
C ARG A 111 -14.27 11.16 -6.05
N ALA A 112 -15.11 11.06 -7.07
CA ALA A 112 -16.22 11.99 -7.27
C ALA A 112 -17.27 11.90 -6.15
N PHE A 113 -17.56 10.70 -5.69
CA PHE A 113 -18.49 10.44 -4.60
C PHE A 113 -17.94 10.94 -3.25
N VAL A 114 -16.70 10.59 -2.93
CA VAL A 114 -16.09 10.94 -1.65
C VAL A 114 -15.78 12.44 -1.55
N ALA A 115 -15.39 13.08 -2.65
CA ALA A 115 -15.17 14.52 -2.69
C ALA A 115 -16.46 15.31 -2.40
N ARG A 116 -17.63 14.81 -2.82
CA ARG A 116 -18.92 15.45 -2.52
C ARG A 116 -19.37 15.25 -1.08
N HIS A 117 -19.23 14.03 -0.54
CA HIS A 117 -19.79 13.66 0.77
C HIS A 117 -18.80 13.82 1.94
N PHE A 118 -17.50 13.77 1.66
CA PHE A 118 -16.43 13.78 2.67
C PHE A 118 -15.31 14.78 2.34
N ALA A 119 -15.68 15.94 1.75
CA ALA A 119 -14.74 16.96 1.30
C ALA A 119 -13.68 17.34 2.35
N ASN A 120 -14.06 17.46 3.62
CA ASN A 120 -13.14 17.81 4.70
C ASN A 120 -12.07 16.74 4.95
N LYS A 121 -12.40 15.45 4.79
CA LYS A 121 -11.42 14.35 4.95
C LYS A 121 -10.44 14.34 3.77
N VAL A 122 -10.93 14.53 2.54
CA VAL A 122 -10.09 14.62 1.34
C VAL A 122 -9.15 15.83 1.45
N ARG A 123 -9.65 16.99 1.85
CA ARG A 123 -8.83 18.20 2.06
C ARG A 123 -7.67 18.00 3.04
N ARG A 124 -7.88 17.25 4.13
CA ARG A 124 -6.81 16.95 5.10
C ARG A 124 -5.71 16.07 4.47
N VAL A 125 -6.09 15.07 3.68
CA VAL A 125 -5.14 14.23 2.95
C VAL A 125 -4.39 15.07 1.90
N ASP A 126 -5.12 15.91 1.17
CA ASP A 126 -4.54 16.82 0.18
C ASP A 126 -3.57 17.81 0.83
N ALA A 127 -3.95 18.45 1.93
CA ALA A 127 -3.09 19.40 2.64
C ALA A 127 -1.80 18.73 3.14
N PHE A 128 -1.90 17.50 3.63
CA PHE A 128 -0.73 16.76 4.11
C PHE A 128 0.21 16.35 2.98
N LEU A 129 -0.33 15.93 1.83
CA LEU A 129 0.47 15.32 0.76
C LEU A 129 0.89 16.31 -0.34
N ASN A 130 0.11 17.37 -0.61
CA ASN A 130 0.33 18.22 -1.78
C ASN A 130 1.59 19.08 -1.70
N HIS A 131 2.07 19.40 -0.50
CA HIS A 131 3.30 20.20 -0.35
C HIS A 131 4.52 19.46 -0.92
N ASN A 132 4.69 18.19 -0.56
CA ASN A 132 5.71 17.31 -1.12
C ASN A 132 5.21 15.85 -1.16
N PRO A 133 4.49 15.46 -2.23
CA PRO A 133 3.85 14.15 -2.31
C PRO A 133 4.82 12.98 -2.17
N PHE A 134 6.03 13.12 -2.71
CA PHE A 134 7.06 12.09 -2.63
C PHE A 134 7.56 11.89 -1.19
N ALA A 135 8.02 12.97 -0.54
CA ALA A 135 8.58 12.90 0.81
C ALA A 135 7.52 12.48 1.84
N MET A 136 6.29 13.02 1.74
CA MET A 136 5.20 12.67 2.65
C MET A 136 4.75 11.21 2.48
N THR A 137 4.71 10.72 1.25
CA THR A 137 4.42 9.30 1.00
C THR A 137 5.51 8.41 1.58
N LEU A 138 6.78 8.76 1.36
CA LEU A 138 7.91 7.99 1.89
C LEU A 138 7.87 7.96 3.43
N LEU A 139 7.55 9.09 4.06
CA LEU A 139 7.34 9.18 5.51
C LEU A 139 6.28 8.18 5.99
N ILE A 140 5.10 8.18 5.35
CA ILE A 140 4.01 7.23 5.69
C ILE A 140 4.48 5.77 5.55
N ARG A 141 5.28 5.47 4.51
CA ARG A 141 5.76 4.10 4.26
C ARG A 141 6.78 3.61 5.27
N PHE A 142 7.58 4.50 5.81
CA PHE A 142 8.58 4.18 6.86
C PHE A 142 7.97 4.13 8.25
N LEU A 143 6.92 4.91 8.50
CA LEU A 143 6.19 4.82 9.75
C LEU A 143 5.28 3.58 9.73
N PRO A 144 5.23 2.78 10.81
CA PRO A 144 4.34 1.63 10.91
C PRO A 144 2.91 2.07 11.23
N VAL A 145 2.38 3.04 10.46
CA VAL A 145 1.07 3.64 10.69
C VAL A 145 0.10 3.24 9.58
N GLY A 146 -0.98 2.62 9.97
CA GLY A 146 -2.09 2.31 9.09
C GLY A 146 -1.88 1.10 8.16
N SER A 147 -2.93 0.76 7.43
CA SER A 147 -2.93 -0.28 6.41
C SER A 147 -2.48 0.28 5.07
N ASN A 148 -1.66 -0.47 4.33
CA ASN A 148 -1.26 -0.12 2.96
C ASN A 148 -2.46 0.12 2.04
N LEU A 149 -3.50 -0.73 2.17
CA LEU A 149 -4.74 -0.58 1.42
C LEU A 149 -5.43 0.74 1.74
N THR A 150 -5.60 1.06 3.03
CA THR A 150 -6.24 2.31 3.46
C THR A 150 -5.48 3.53 2.95
N THR A 151 -4.15 3.52 3.03
CA THR A 151 -3.31 4.61 2.52
C THR A 151 -3.46 4.76 1.01
N ASN A 152 -3.39 3.67 0.24
CA ASN A 152 -3.53 3.72 -1.21
C ASN A 152 -4.91 4.24 -1.64
N LEU A 153 -5.98 3.78 -0.99
CA LEU A 153 -7.33 4.25 -1.24
C LEU A 153 -7.48 5.73 -0.89
N ALA A 154 -7.00 6.16 0.29
CA ALA A 154 -7.09 7.55 0.72
C ALA A 154 -6.37 8.50 -0.25
N VAL A 155 -5.15 8.15 -0.68
CA VAL A 155 -4.39 8.95 -1.63
C VAL A 155 -4.98 8.86 -3.04
N GLY A 156 -5.54 7.72 -3.44
CA GLY A 156 -6.29 7.58 -4.69
C GLY A 156 -7.51 8.50 -4.77
N LEU A 157 -8.20 8.72 -3.64
CA LEU A 157 -9.34 9.64 -3.53
C LEU A 157 -8.95 11.12 -3.53
N SER A 158 -7.70 11.43 -3.21
CA SER A 158 -7.16 12.79 -3.11
C SER A 158 -6.79 13.39 -4.48
N SER A 159 -6.32 14.64 -4.50
CA SER A 159 -5.86 15.33 -5.72
C SER A 159 -4.38 15.04 -6.06
N VAL A 160 -3.70 14.27 -5.24
CA VAL A 160 -2.26 13.98 -5.36
C VAL A 160 -1.92 13.34 -6.70
N ARG A 161 -0.81 13.78 -7.30
CA ARG A 161 -0.29 13.22 -8.55
C ARG A 161 0.14 11.76 -8.35
N PRO A 162 -0.21 10.83 -9.26
CA PRO A 162 0.11 9.41 -9.12
C PRO A 162 1.62 9.13 -9.10
N THR A 163 2.39 9.76 -10.01
CA THR A 163 3.80 9.45 -10.20
C THR A 163 4.65 9.57 -8.92
N PRO A 164 4.68 10.73 -8.21
CA PRO A 164 5.47 10.85 -6.99
C PRO A 164 4.98 9.92 -5.88
N PHE A 165 3.68 9.66 -5.79
CA PHE A 165 3.13 8.71 -4.82
C PHE A 165 3.57 7.27 -5.09
N LEU A 166 3.47 6.81 -6.34
CA LEU A 166 3.84 5.45 -6.73
C LEU A 166 5.35 5.23 -6.61
N ALA A 167 6.16 6.21 -7.05
CA ALA A 167 7.61 6.13 -6.93
C ALA A 167 8.08 6.08 -5.46
N ALA A 168 7.55 6.95 -4.61
CA ALA A 168 7.84 6.93 -3.18
C ALA A 168 7.35 5.64 -2.49
N SER A 169 6.19 5.11 -2.92
CA SER A 169 5.69 3.84 -2.41
C SER A 169 6.60 2.68 -2.79
N ALA A 170 7.06 2.62 -4.04
CA ALA A 170 7.98 1.59 -4.50
C ALA A 170 9.28 1.59 -3.68
N LEU A 171 9.90 2.76 -3.47
CA LEU A 171 11.08 2.90 -2.62
C LEU A 171 10.79 2.55 -1.15
N GLY A 172 9.68 3.02 -0.62
CA GLY A 172 9.29 2.79 0.77
C GLY A 172 8.95 1.33 1.09
N TYR A 173 8.63 0.53 0.09
CA TYR A 173 8.38 -0.90 0.28
C TYR A 173 9.67 -1.72 0.42
N VAL A 174 10.79 -1.26 -0.11
CA VAL A 174 12.06 -2.02 -0.17
C VAL A 174 12.49 -2.56 1.20
N PRO A 175 12.67 -1.74 2.26
CA PRO A 175 13.25 -2.22 3.51
C PRO A 175 12.45 -3.38 4.11
N GLN A 176 11.14 -3.22 4.15
CA GLN A 176 10.25 -4.20 4.73
C GLN A 176 10.17 -5.48 3.87
N THR A 177 10.15 -5.33 2.54
CA THR A 177 10.12 -6.49 1.62
C THR A 177 11.41 -7.30 1.73
N VAL A 178 12.58 -6.64 1.84
CA VAL A 178 13.87 -7.31 2.06
C VAL A 178 13.83 -8.16 3.32
N VAL A 179 13.36 -7.60 4.44
CA VAL A 179 13.28 -8.33 5.71
C VAL A 179 12.40 -9.57 5.58
N PHE A 180 11.19 -9.43 5.06
CA PHE A 180 10.24 -10.55 4.99
C PHE A 180 10.61 -11.58 3.92
N ALA A 181 11.19 -11.18 2.79
CA ALA A 181 11.69 -12.11 1.78
C ALA A 181 12.89 -12.91 2.31
N LEU A 182 13.80 -12.26 3.05
CA LEU A 182 14.91 -12.94 3.70
C LEU A 182 14.42 -13.96 4.74
N LEU A 183 13.45 -13.55 5.56
CA LEU A 183 12.82 -14.44 6.55
C LEU A 183 12.17 -15.66 5.89
N GLY A 184 11.49 -15.45 4.76
CA GLY A 184 10.81 -16.51 4.02
C GLY A 184 11.77 -17.45 3.31
N SER A 185 12.90 -16.95 2.81
CA SER A 185 13.83 -17.75 1.97
C SER A 185 14.50 -18.92 2.68
N GLY A 186 14.39 -19.02 4.01
CA GLY A 186 15.03 -20.10 4.77
C GLY A 186 16.57 -20.07 4.72
N ILE A 187 17.16 -19.00 4.19
CA ILE A 187 18.61 -18.83 4.24
C ILE A 187 18.97 -18.82 5.72
N GLU A 188 19.76 -19.79 6.14
CA GLU A 188 20.38 -19.79 7.45
C GLU A 188 21.40 -18.66 7.50
N VAL A 189 20.90 -17.47 7.76
CA VAL A 189 21.73 -16.33 8.12
C VAL A 189 21.98 -16.48 9.61
N ASP A 190 23.23 -16.37 10.02
CA ASP A 190 23.61 -16.28 11.43
C ASP A 190 22.58 -15.45 12.19
N PRO A 191 21.95 -15.97 13.25
CA PRO A 191 20.92 -15.26 14.02
C PRO A 191 21.36 -13.83 14.42
N ALA A 192 22.63 -13.61 14.69
CA ALA A 192 23.18 -12.30 14.99
C ALA A 192 23.17 -11.37 13.78
N LEU A 193 23.54 -11.88 12.60
CA LEU A 193 23.54 -11.11 11.35
C LEU A 193 22.10 -10.75 10.91
N ARG A 194 21.17 -11.69 11.06
CA ARG A 194 19.75 -11.50 10.76
C ARG A 194 19.12 -10.44 11.67
N THR A 195 19.36 -10.55 12.98
CA THR A 195 18.88 -9.59 13.98
C THR A 195 19.53 -8.22 13.74
N GLY A 196 20.83 -8.18 13.50
CA GLY A 196 21.57 -6.97 13.20
C GLY A 196 21.05 -6.25 11.95
N LEU A 197 20.86 -6.98 10.85
CA LEU A 197 20.31 -6.42 9.60
C LEU A 197 18.89 -5.86 9.79
N SER A 198 18.04 -6.59 10.51
CA SER A 198 16.67 -6.14 10.82
C SER A 198 16.66 -4.88 11.69
N LEU A 199 17.53 -4.82 12.70
CA LEU A 199 17.69 -3.64 13.54
C LEU A 199 18.23 -2.43 12.76
N VAL A 200 19.22 -2.64 11.90
CA VAL A 200 19.79 -1.58 11.05
C VAL A 200 18.72 -1.04 10.11
N LEU A 201 18.00 -1.90 9.38
CA LEU A 201 16.95 -1.50 8.46
C LEU A 201 15.80 -0.78 9.18
N PHE A 202 15.41 -1.27 10.37
CA PHE A 202 14.39 -0.62 11.19
C PHE A 202 14.86 0.76 11.67
N THR A 203 16.09 0.86 12.19
CA THR A 203 16.68 2.11 12.69
C THR A 203 16.83 3.12 11.57
N VAL A 204 17.34 2.72 10.41
CA VAL A 204 17.48 3.60 9.23
C VAL A 204 16.12 4.10 8.79
N SER A 205 15.10 3.21 8.71
CA SER A 205 13.73 3.59 8.36
C SER A 205 13.12 4.56 9.37
N ALA A 206 13.31 4.31 10.66
CA ALA A 206 12.83 5.18 11.74
C ALA A 206 13.52 6.55 11.72
N LEU A 207 14.85 6.58 11.58
CA LEU A 207 15.62 7.83 11.49
C LEU A 207 15.25 8.63 10.26
N LEU A 208 15.09 7.98 9.11
CA LEU A 208 14.69 8.65 7.86
C LEU A 208 13.26 9.22 8.00
N GLY A 209 12.35 8.45 8.59
CA GLY A 209 11.01 8.89 8.91
C GLY A 209 11.00 10.10 9.86
N LEU A 210 11.80 10.05 10.92
CA LEU A 210 11.93 11.14 11.89
C LEU A 210 12.59 12.40 11.28
N TYR A 211 13.62 12.21 10.44
CA TYR A 211 14.27 13.29 9.70
C TYR A 211 13.30 13.99 8.77
N LEU A 212 12.56 13.24 7.95
CA LEU A 212 11.55 13.79 7.06
C LEU A 212 10.43 14.48 7.82
N TYR A 213 9.97 13.90 8.93
CA TYR A 213 8.97 14.52 9.80
C TYR A 213 9.45 15.85 10.39
N ARG A 214 10.66 15.90 10.92
CA ARG A 214 11.24 17.14 11.50
C ARG A 214 11.44 18.20 10.43
N ARG A 215 11.94 17.84 9.25
CA ARG A 215 12.17 18.78 8.14
C ARG A 215 10.89 19.44 7.65
N HIS A 216 9.77 18.69 7.64
CA HIS A 216 8.48 19.18 7.12
C HIS A 216 7.50 19.63 8.22
N ARG A 217 7.85 19.45 9.48
CA ARG A 217 7.00 19.88 10.62
C ARG A 217 6.75 21.40 10.62
N HIS A 218 7.72 22.20 10.23
CA HIS A 218 7.58 23.66 10.16
C HIS A 218 6.51 24.08 9.15
N ASP A 219 6.38 23.36 8.05
CA ASP A 219 5.41 23.68 6.99
C ASP A 219 3.97 23.31 7.41
N VAL A 220 3.81 22.21 8.15
CA VAL A 220 2.49 21.77 8.65
C VAL A 220 1.95 22.71 9.75
N THR A 221 2.84 23.21 10.61
CA THR A 221 2.44 24.12 11.71
C THR A 221 2.03 25.51 11.19
N ALA A 222 2.61 25.96 10.08
CA ALA A 222 2.23 27.22 9.45
C ALA A 222 0.81 27.19 8.85
N MET A 223 0.32 25.99 8.42
CA MET A 223 -1.02 25.82 7.85
C MET A 223 -2.13 25.66 8.88
N THR A 224 -1.79 25.43 10.16
CA THR A 224 -2.76 25.26 11.25
C THR A 224 -2.95 26.50 12.11
N ARG A 225 -2.24 27.61 11.83
CA ARG A 225 -2.54 28.88 12.50
C ARG A 225 -3.87 29.43 11.95
N PRO A 226 -4.91 29.61 12.78
CA PRO A 226 -6.04 30.45 12.40
C PRO A 226 -5.50 31.85 12.10
N GLU A 227 -6.00 32.48 11.05
CA GLU A 227 -5.80 33.92 10.83
C GLU A 227 -6.52 34.67 11.98
N GLU A 228 -5.87 34.79 13.13
CA GLU A 228 -6.24 35.77 14.14
C GLU A 228 -5.58 37.08 13.75
N GLY A 229 -6.33 37.95 13.12
CA GLY A 229 -5.85 39.29 12.83
C GLY A 229 -6.55 39.97 11.66
N GLY A 230 -7.82 40.27 11.84
CA GLY A 230 -8.56 41.18 10.97
C GLY A 230 -9.70 41.78 11.75
N ALA A 231 -9.38 42.71 12.65
CA ALA A 231 -10.34 43.66 13.20
C ALA A 231 -10.30 44.93 12.35
#